data_9e0b703c7aaece059f5b55ea9bc9e559
#
_entry.id   9e0b703c7aaece059f5b55ea9bc9e559
#
_cell.length_a   1.000
_cell.length_b   1.000
_cell.length_c   1.000
_cell.angle_alpha   90.00
_cell.angle_beta   90.00
_cell.angle_gamma   90.00
#
_symmetry.space_group_name_H-M   'P 1'
#
loop_
_entity.id
_entity.type
_entity.pdbx_description
1 polymer ?
#
loop_
_entity_poly.entity_id
_entity_poly.type
_entity_poly.pdbx_seq_one_letter_code
_entity_poly.pdbx_strand_id
1 'polypeptide(L)'
;MALARVVTFEGVSKDRMDEMGQQIEQGEPPEGMPPAEVIVLHDPDSERSLVVVIFESEEDYQKGDEALNAMSGEDTPGQRTSVTKHNVAARMKS
;
A
#
# COMPACT_ATOMS: atom_id res chain seq x y z
N MET A 1 6.02 -17.99 -3.81
CA MET A 1 6.71 -17.08 -2.88
C MET A 1 5.98 -15.76 -2.85
N ALA A 2 5.69 -15.27 -1.66
CA ALA A 2 4.99 -14.01 -1.51
C ALA A 2 5.87 -12.82 -1.90
N LEU A 3 5.23 -11.78 -2.44
CA LEU A 3 5.89 -10.58 -2.90
C LEU A 3 5.26 -9.36 -2.24
N ALA A 4 6.08 -8.37 -1.90
CA ALA A 4 5.61 -7.13 -1.29
C ALA A 4 5.82 -5.95 -2.24
N ARG A 5 4.78 -5.13 -2.41
CA ARG A 5 4.86 -3.87 -3.11
C ARG A 5 4.93 -2.78 -2.05
N VAL A 6 6.03 -2.07 -1.98
CA VAL A 6 6.26 -1.04 -0.97
C VAL A 6 6.23 0.32 -1.64
N VAL A 7 5.30 1.16 -1.20
CA VAL A 7 5.14 2.50 -1.73
C VAL A 7 5.42 3.50 -0.62
N THR A 8 6.27 4.47 -0.91
CA THR A 8 6.59 5.54 0.04
C THR A 8 5.87 6.82 -0.37
N PHE A 9 5.22 7.46 0.60
CA PHE A 9 4.58 8.77 0.42
C PHE A 9 5.20 9.77 1.38
N GLU A 10 5.30 11.01 0.94
CA GLU A 10 5.75 12.13 1.77
C GLU A 10 4.66 13.20 1.82
N GLY A 11 4.72 14.04 2.85
CA GLY A 11 3.71 15.08 3.06
C GLY A 11 2.38 14.53 3.54
N VAL A 12 2.40 13.44 4.31
CA VAL A 12 1.19 12.80 4.83
C VAL A 12 0.96 13.28 6.26
N SER A 13 -0.03 14.17 6.45
CA SER A 13 -0.40 14.64 7.78
C SER A 13 -1.12 13.54 8.55
N LYS A 14 -1.17 13.71 9.88
CA LYS A 14 -1.89 12.77 10.74
C LYS A 14 -3.36 12.68 10.36
N ASP A 15 -4.00 13.82 10.08
CA ASP A 15 -5.41 13.85 9.70
C ASP A 15 -5.66 13.11 8.41
N ARG A 16 -4.78 13.29 7.43
CA ARG A 16 -4.89 12.61 6.15
C ARG A 16 -4.70 11.11 6.31
N MET A 17 -3.78 10.71 7.17
CA MET A 17 -3.54 9.29 7.46
C MET A 17 -4.74 8.65 8.16
N ASP A 18 -5.37 9.36 9.10
CA ASP A 18 -6.55 8.85 9.78
C ASP A 18 -7.69 8.61 8.78
N GLU A 19 -7.91 9.53 7.83
CA GLU A 19 -8.90 9.36 6.77
C GLU A 19 -8.59 8.15 5.90
N MET A 20 -7.33 8.00 5.51
CA MET A 20 -6.89 6.90 4.67
C MET A 20 -7.07 5.56 5.38
N GLY A 21 -6.72 5.50 6.66
CA GLY A 21 -6.89 4.30 7.47
C GLY A 21 -8.35 3.85 7.52
N GLN A 22 -9.26 4.80 7.71
CA GLN A 22 -10.69 4.49 7.72
C GLN A 22 -11.17 4.00 6.36
N GLN A 23 -10.70 4.61 5.28
CA GLN A 23 -11.07 4.19 3.94
C GLN A 23 -10.58 2.76 3.64
N ILE A 24 -9.38 2.42 4.08
CA ILE A 24 -8.83 1.09 3.89
C ILE A 24 -9.61 0.04 4.70
N GLU A 25 -9.96 0.36 5.95
CA GLU A 25 -10.69 -0.58 6.81
C GLU A 25 -12.14 -0.79 6.36
N GLN A 26 -12.78 0.24 5.82
CA GLN A 26 -14.20 0.21 5.46
C GLN A 26 -14.43 0.09 3.96
N GLY A 27 -13.42 0.38 3.15
CA GLY A 27 -13.53 0.42 1.71
C GLY A 27 -13.38 -0.93 1.06
N GLU A 28 -13.83 -1.01 -0.19
CA GLU A 28 -13.60 -2.16 -1.02
C GLU A 28 -12.27 -2.01 -1.75
N PRO A 29 -11.59 -3.14 -2.07
CA PRO A 29 -10.36 -3.05 -2.86
C PRO A 29 -10.66 -2.51 -4.26
N PRO A 30 -9.66 -1.91 -4.93
CA PRO A 30 -9.83 -1.45 -6.31
C PRO A 30 -10.27 -2.59 -7.23
N GLU A 31 -11.01 -2.24 -8.28
CA GLU A 31 -11.41 -3.22 -9.27
C GLU A 31 -10.20 -3.88 -9.91
N GLY A 32 -10.26 -5.19 -10.04
CA GLY A 32 -9.15 -5.97 -10.59
C GLY A 32 -8.06 -6.32 -9.59
N MET A 33 -8.20 -5.90 -8.34
CA MET A 33 -7.23 -6.18 -7.29
C MET A 33 -7.36 -7.64 -6.83
N PRO A 34 -6.29 -8.44 -6.88
CA PRO A 34 -6.33 -9.79 -6.33
C PRO A 34 -6.32 -9.76 -4.80
N PRO A 35 -6.61 -10.88 -4.14
CA PRO A 35 -6.50 -10.96 -2.68
C PRO A 35 -5.10 -10.59 -2.21
N ALA A 36 -5.02 -9.71 -1.22
CA ALA A 36 -3.74 -9.21 -0.72
C ALA A 36 -3.87 -8.76 0.72
N GLU A 37 -2.75 -8.74 1.43
CA GLU A 37 -2.66 -8.16 2.76
C GLU A 37 -2.11 -6.73 2.62
N VAL A 38 -2.74 -5.77 3.27
CA VAL A 38 -2.32 -4.36 3.21
C VAL A 38 -1.91 -3.91 4.60
N ILE A 39 -0.72 -3.35 4.70
CA ILE A 39 -0.20 -2.78 5.94
C ILE A 39 0.17 -1.33 5.65
N VAL A 40 -0.37 -0.40 6.45
CA VAL A 40 -0.07 1.02 6.32
C VAL A 40 0.73 1.46 7.54
N LEU A 41 1.90 2.01 7.30
CA LEU A 41 2.78 2.52 8.33
C LEU A 41 2.85 4.04 8.22
N HIS A 42 2.91 4.74 9.34
CA HIS A 42 2.96 6.19 9.34
C HIS A 42 3.97 6.70 10.37
N ASP A 43 4.81 7.64 9.94
CA ASP A 43 5.69 8.39 10.82
C ASP A 43 5.16 9.82 10.86
N PRO A 44 4.42 10.21 11.94
CA PRO A 44 3.82 11.54 12.00
C PRO A 44 4.85 12.65 12.15
N ASP A 45 6.02 12.37 12.71
CA ASP A 45 7.05 13.38 12.88
C ASP A 45 7.66 13.84 11.56
N SER A 46 7.87 12.91 10.63
CA SER A 46 8.38 13.24 9.30
C SER A 46 7.29 13.38 8.25
N GLU A 47 6.03 13.13 8.62
CA GLU A 47 4.88 13.12 7.73
C GLU A 47 5.08 12.16 6.55
N ARG A 48 5.71 11.01 6.83
CA ARG A 48 5.99 9.98 5.82
C ARG A 48 5.14 8.74 6.07
N SER A 49 4.68 8.14 5.00
CA SER A 49 3.91 6.90 5.07
C SER A 49 4.49 5.84 4.15
N LEU A 50 4.39 4.58 4.59
CA LEU A 50 4.71 3.42 3.78
C LEU A 50 3.46 2.58 3.65
N VAL A 51 3.12 2.20 2.42
CA VAL A 51 2.03 1.27 2.16
C VAL A 51 2.63 -0.02 1.63
N VAL A 52 2.47 -1.10 2.39
CA VAL A 52 3.00 -2.42 2.04
C VAL A 52 1.83 -3.30 1.63
N VAL A 53 1.85 -3.81 0.41
CA VAL A 53 0.83 -4.73 -0.08
C VAL A 53 1.52 -6.05 -0.39
N ILE A 54 1.06 -7.13 0.25
CA ILE A 54 1.67 -8.45 0.12
C ILE A 54 0.77 -9.33 -0.75
N PHE A 55 1.32 -9.81 -1.85
CA PHE A 55 0.66 -10.72 -2.79
C PHE A 55 1.26 -12.11 -2.68
N GLU A 56 0.46 -13.13 -2.92
CA GLU A 56 0.89 -14.52 -2.76
C GLU A 56 1.67 -15.06 -3.95
N SER A 57 1.60 -14.41 -5.11
CA SER A 57 2.27 -14.87 -6.33
C SER A 57 2.72 -13.70 -7.20
N GLU A 58 3.62 -13.97 -8.14
CA GLU A 58 4.06 -13.00 -9.14
C GLU A 58 2.90 -12.52 -10.01
N GLU A 59 2.01 -13.42 -10.39
CA GLU A 59 0.85 -13.08 -11.20
C GLU A 59 -0.06 -12.11 -10.46
N ASP A 60 -0.33 -12.38 -9.17
CA ASP A 60 -1.13 -11.49 -8.35
C ASP A 60 -0.45 -10.14 -8.17
N TYR A 61 0.88 -10.13 -8.01
CA TYR A 61 1.64 -8.89 -7.90
C TYR A 61 1.43 -8.01 -9.14
N GLN A 62 1.54 -8.60 -10.33
CA GLN A 62 1.38 -7.85 -11.58
C GLN A 62 -0.01 -7.26 -11.71
N LYS A 63 -1.04 -8.05 -11.39
CA LYS A 63 -2.43 -7.59 -11.44
C LYS A 63 -2.69 -6.47 -10.43
N GLY A 64 -2.17 -6.62 -9.22
CA GLY A 64 -2.33 -5.62 -8.17
C GLY A 64 -1.59 -4.33 -8.48
N ASP A 65 -0.39 -4.44 -9.02
CA ASP A 65 0.41 -3.27 -9.41
C ASP A 65 -0.31 -2.46 -10.50
N GLU A 66 -0.89 -3.14 -11.49
CA GLU A 66 -1.67 -2.47 -12.53
C GLU A 66 -2.90 -1.76 -11.93
N ALA A 67 -3.63 -2.46 -11.05
CA ALA A 67 -4.82 -1.87 -10.42
C ALA A 67 -4.48 -0.64 -9.59
N LEU A 68 -3.39 -0.70 -8.82
CA LEU A 68 -2.98 0.41 -7.97
C LEU A 68 -2.40 1.57 -8.78
N ASN A 69 -1.67 1.30 -9.86
CA ASN A 69 -1.17 2.36 -10.73
C ASN A 69 -2.28 3.06 -11.51
N ALA A 70 -3.42 2.40 -11.70
CA ALA A 70 -4.57 3.00 -12.37
C ALA A 70 -5.35 3.97 -11.45
N MET A 71 -5.09 3.95 -10.15
CA MET A 71 -5.72 4.88 -9.22
C MET A 71 -5.22 6.30 -9.48
N SER A 72 -6.12 7.28 -9.36
CA SER A 72 -5.74 8.67 -9.56
C SER A 72 -4.88 9.18 -8.41
N GLY A 73 -4.07 10.24 -8.67
CA GLY A 73 -3.26 10.85 -7.64
C GLY A 73 -4.06 11.44 -6.49
N GLU A 74 -5.35 11.71 -6.70
CA GLU A 74 -6.23 12.23 -5.67
C GLU A 74 -6.55 11.19 -4.59
N ASP A 75 -6.40 9.90 -4.92
CA ASP A 75 -6.65 8.80 -4.00
C ASP A 75 -5.45 8.49 -3.11
N THR A 76 -4.34 9.21 -3.26
CA THR A 76 -3.14 9.00 -2.45
C THR A 76 -3.11 9.96 -1.26
N PRO A 77 -2.50 9.54 -0.12
CA PRO A 77 -2.48 10.37 1.08
C PRO A 77 -1.51 11.55 0.99
N GLY A 78 -0.57 11.49 0.06
CA GLY A 78 0.43 12.53 -0.13
C GLY A 78 1.15 12.32 -1.45
N GLN A 79 2.39 12.79 -1.54
CA GLN A 79 3.18 12.64 -2.75
C GLN A 79 3.89 11.28 -2.76
N ARG A 80 3.64 10.48 -3.78
CA ARG A 80 4.32 9.19 -3.95
C ARG A 80 5.75 9.44 -4.42
N THR A 81 6.72 8.97 -3.63
CA THR A 81 8.14 9.18 -3.93
C THR A 81 8.84 7.94 -4.45
N SER A 82 8.36 6.75 -4.09
CA SER A 82 8.95 5.52 -4.62
C SER A 82 7.97 4.35 -4.58
N VAL A 83 8.18 3.42 -5.51
CA VAL A 83 7.47 2.12 -5.54
C VAL A 83 8.55 1.07 -5.74
N THR A 84 8.66 0.14 -4.78
CA THR A 84 9.66 -0.92 -4.85
C THR A 84 9.02 -2.29 -4.70
N LYS A 85 9.66 -3.29 -5.30
CA LYS A 85 9.21 -4.69 -5.27
C LYS A 85 10.20 -5.50 -4.46
N HIS A 86 9.69 -6.31 -3.55
CA HIS A 86 10.51 -7.15 -2.68
C HIS A 86 9.94 -8.56 -2.58
N ASN A 87 10.81 -9.53 -2.39
CA ASN A 87 10.38 -10.86 -1.99
C ASN A 87 10.15 -10.86 -0.48
N VAL A 88 9.10 -11.53 -0.02
CA VAL A 88 8.88 -11.70 1.41
C VAL A 88 9.80 -12.84 1.87
N ALA A 89 10.90 -12.48 2.50
CA ALA A 89 11.90 -13.45 2.94
C ALA A 89 11.46 -14.20 4.19
N ALA A 90 10.70 -13.55 5.07
CA ALA A 90 10.21 -14.16 6.30
C ALA A 90 8.94 -13.47 6.74
N ARG A 91 8.01 -14.22 7.29
CA ARG A 91 6.72 -13.71 7.74
C ARG A 91 6.30 -14.55 8.95
N MET A 92 6.17 -13.90 10.10
CA MET A 92 5.83 -14.61 11.33
C MET A 92 4.61 -13.96 11.98
N LYS A 93 3.67 -14.80 12.40
CA LYS A 93 2.54 -14.39 13.24
C LYS A 93 2.76 -14.91 14.65
N SER A 94 2.54 -14.08 15.63
CA SER A 94 2.60 -14.48 17.02
C SER A 94 1.19 -14.70 17.57
#